data_f245a64df8c9e1cfa2a5ae184d7b52c3
#
_entry.id   f245a64df8c9e1cfa2a5ae184d7b52c3
#
_cell.length_a   1.000
_cell.length_b   1.000
_cell.length_c   1.000
_cell.angle_alpha   90.00
_cell.angle_beta   90.00
_cell.angle_gamma   90.00
#
_symmetry.space_group_name_H-M   'P 1'
#
loop_
_entity.id
_entity.type
_entity.pdbx_description
1 polymer ?
#
loop_
_entity_poly.entity_id
_entity_poly.type
_entity_poly.pdbx_seq_one_letter_code
_entity_poly.pdbx_strand_id
1 'polypeptide(L)'
;MTRKSCPYCYCTNVHKHGTQRGRMRYRCKDCRKTWSNLPRPGRRLATLWHEYTWEGATVMVLARRYRRSLYAIRCLLGAYQPPQLRHMARAVTVIMDVTYFGAWGILVALDPNAQPKQQENTVLYWVEVQGTERTLDYEVATDTLESLGYHVQAAVIDGRRGVRQMLEHKGIPVQYCHFHQLQTITQCLTKRPKLIQNKALRTIALTLTHTTKEAFVLALDDWHDTYGEWLKERYCDPTTGRTRYQHDRTRRAYFSLRRNLDYLFT
;
A
#
# COMPACT_ATOMS: atom_id res chain seq x y z
N MET A 1 -17.61 33.20 21.63
CA MET A 1 -18.06 32.06 22.49
C MET A 1 -19.13 31.29 21.72
N THR A 2 -18.83 30.06 21.22
CA THR A 2 -19.80 29.22 20.51
C THR A 2 -20.87 28.71 21.50
N ARG A 3 -22.12 29.06 21.28
CA ARG A 3 -23.25 28.55 22.07
C ARG A 3 -23.32 27.05 21.94
N LYS A 4 -23.34 26.32 23.07
CA LYS A 4 -23.47 24.88 23.07
C LYS A 4 -24.87 24.49 22.62
N SER A 5 -24.96 23.56 21.68
CA SER A 5 -26.23 22.96 21.22
C SER A 5 -26.45 21.59 21.86
N CYS A 6 -27.70 21.21 22.03
CA CYS A 6 -28.10 19.89 22.50
C CYS A 6 -27.67 18.79 21.51
N PRO A 7 -26.98 17.72 21.93
CA PRO A 7 -26.57 16.67 21.02
C PRO A 7 -27.72 15.76 20.55
N TYR A 8 -28.94 15.93 21.10
CA TYR A 8 -30.10 15.09 20.80
C TYR A 8 -31.12 15.76 19.88
N CYS A 9 -31.34 17.08 20.05
CA CYS A 9 -32.35 17.82 19.26
C CYS A 9 -31.76 19.10 18.62
N TYR A 10 -30.45 19.31 18.77
CA TYR A 10 -29.69 20.42 18.18
C TYR A 10 -30.12 21.83 18.57
N CYS A 11 -31.07 21.97 19.51
CA CYS A 11 -31.46 23.26 19.99
C CYS A 11 -30.35 23.95 20.86
N THR A 12 -30.38 25.27 20.94
CA THR A 12 -29.41 26.04 21.70
C THR A 12 -29.88 26.38 23.12
N ASN A 13 -31.11 26.00 23.49
CA ASN A 13 -31.73 26.25 24.79
C ASN A 13 -31.24 25.26 25.86
N VAL A 14 -29.97 25.43 26.23
CA VAL A 14 -29.22 24.52 27.08
C VAL A 14 -28.74 25.26 28.35
N HIS A 15 -28.86 24.63 29.50
CA HIS A 15 -28.33 25.15 30.76
C HIS A 15 -27.40 24.18 31.49
N LYS A 16 -26.56 24.70 32.36
CA LYS A 16 -25.72 23.89 33.25
C LYS A 16 -26.61 23.18 34.27
N HIS A 17 -26.39 21.86 34.46
CA HIS A 17 -27.19 21.02 35.32
C HIS A 17 -26.32 20.23 36.31
N GLY A 18 -25.53 20.98 37.11
CA GLY A 18 -24.63 20.43 38.11
C GLY A 18 -23.41 19.71 37.57
N THR A 19 -22.68 19.08 38.47
CA THR A 19 -21.50 18.26 38.16
C THR A 19 -21.70 16.81 38.57
N GLN A 20 -21.19 15.89 37.79
CA GLN A 20 -21.17 14.45 38.12
C GLN A 20 -19.76 13.89 37.88
N ARG A 21 -19.16 13.29 38.89
CA ARG A 21 -17.78 12.77 38.84
C ARG A 21 -16.76 13.83 38.36
N GLY A 22 -16.86 15.07 38.89
CA GLY A 22 -15.98 16.17 38.50
C GLY A 22 -16.24 16.80 37.14
N ARG A 23 -17.33 16.45 36.45
CA ARG A 23 -17.63 16.93 35.09
C ARG A 23 -18.95 17.71 35.07
N MET A 24 -18.94 18.85 34.37
CA MET A 24 -20.13 19.70 34.19
C MET A 24 -21.16 18.94 33.33
N ARG A 25 -22.39 18.83 33.81
CA ARG A 25 -23.56 18.34 33.08
C ARG A 25 -24.35 19.49 32.50
N TYR A 26 -24.98 19.21 31.39
CA TYR A 26 -25.90 20.12 30.70
C TYR A 26 -27.25 19.47 30.54
N ARG A 27 -28.32 20.28 30.60
CA ARG A 27 -29.68 19.84 30.31
C ARG A 27 -30.29 20.70 29.22
N CYS A 28 -30.93 20.04 28.25
CA CYS A 28 -31.74 20.73 27.28
C CYS A 28 -33.12 21.08 27.87
N LYS A 29 -33.56 22.29 27.68
CA LYS A 29 -34.89 22.73 28.14
C LYS A 29 -35.99 22.18 27.22
N ASP A 30 -35.71 21.95 25.94
CA ASP A 30 -36.68 21.52 24.94
C ASP A 30 -36.93 19.98 24.99
N CYS A 31 -35.88 19.19 24.83
CA CYS A 31 -36.01 17.73 24.87
C CYS A 31 -35.77 17.10 26.27
N ARG A 32 -35.46 17.91 27.29
CA ARG A 32 -35.21 17.55 28.70
C ARG A 32 -34.08 16.54 28.93
N LYS A 33 -33.37 16.10 27.89
CA LYS A 33 -32.22 15.19 28.00
C LYS A 33 -31.04 15.87 28.64
N THR A 34 -30.28 15.09 29.43
CA THR A 34 -29.03 15.58 30.08
C THR A 34 -27.80 14.90 29.47
N TRP A 35 -26.71 15.62 29.39
CA TRP A 35 -25.41 15.08 28.96
C TRP A 35 -24.26 15.78 29.70
N SER A 36 -23.12 15.18 29.72
CA SER A 36 -21.88 15.80 30.18
C SER A 36 -20.97 16.05 29.00
N ASN A 37 -19.97 16.95 29.17
CA ASN A 37 -18.90 17.13 28.19
C ASN A 37 -18.01 15.88 28.14
N LEU A 38 -18.54 14.81 27.64
CA LEU A 38 -17.71 13.69 27.19
C LEU A 38 -17.14 14.06 25.81
N PRO A 39 -15.86 13.75 25.53
CA PRO A 39 -15.40 13.74 24.15
C PRO A 39 -16.42 12.94 23.33
N ARG A 40 -16.82 13.46 22.18
CA ARG A 40 -17.80 12.77 21.30
C ARG A 40 -17.32 11.32 21.11
N PRO A 41 -18.20 10.30 21.28
CA PRO A 41 -17.79 8.90 21.13
C PRO A 41 -17.01 8.63 19.83
N GLY A 42 -17.41 9.23 18.71
CA GLY A 42 -16.73 9.13 17.44
C GLY A 42 -15.31 9.71 17.42
N ARG A 43 -15.03 10.77 18.20
CA ARG A 43 -13.66 11.32 18.30
C ARG A 43 -12.72 10.38 19.05
N ARG A 44 -13.24 9.63 20.04
CA ARG A 44 -12.45 8.60 20.74
C ARG A 44 -12.18 7.38 19.84
N LEU A 45 -13.16 6.97 19.06
CA LEU A 45 -12.99 5.85 18.12
C LEU A 45 -11.96 6.22 17.04
N ALA A 46 -12.05 7.41 16.46
CA ALA A 46 -11.07 7.88 15.48
C ALA A 46 -9.65 7.98 16.06
N THR A 47 -9.49 8.46 17.31
CA THR A 47 -8.19 8.49 17.98
C THR A 47 -7.66 7.08 18.25
N LEU A 48 -8.50 6.19 18.75
CA LEU A 48 -8.13 4.78 19.00
C LEU A 48 -7.71 4.08 17.70
N TRP A 49 -8.45 4.32 16.62
CA TRP A 49 -8.14 3.80 15.29
C TRP A 49 -6.82 4.35 14.76
N HIS A 50 -6.59 5.67 14.90
CA HIS A 50 -5.34 6.32 14.51
C HIS A 50 -4.12 5.72 15.26
N GLU A 51 -4.22 5.57 16.59
CA GLU A 51 -3.15 4.95 17.38
C GLU A 51 -2.87 3.50 16.94
N TYR A 52 -3.92 2.75 16.58
CA TYR A 52 -3.79 1.37 16.12
C TYR A 52 -3.13 1.29 14.74
N THR A 53 -3.59 2.10 13.77
CA THR A 53 -3.19 1.99 12.37
C THR A 53 -1.92 2.78 12.03
N TRP A 54 -1.77 3.99 12.56
CA TRP A 54 -0.68 4.90 12.22
C TRP A 54 0.46 4.88 13.22
N GLU A 55 0.15 4.74 14.51
CA GLU A 55 1.18 4.68 15.54
C GLU A 55 1.65 3.24 15.81
N GLY A 56 1.04 2.22 15.17
CA GLY A 56 1.40 0.82 15.33
C GLY A 56 1.13 0.26 16.73
N ALA A 57 0.23 0.90 17.51
CA ALA A 57 -0.08 0.46 18.86
C ALA A 57 -0.84 -0.87 18.83
N THR A 58 -0.32 -1.90 19.49
CA THR A 58 -1.01 -3.19 19.58
C THR A 58 -2.29 -3.10 20.43
N VAL A 59 -3.24 -4.01 20.19
CA VAL A 59 -4.48 -4.12 21.00
C VAL A 59 -4.16 -4.19 22.49
N MET A 60 -3.06 -4.84 22.89
CA MET A 60 -2.62 -4.96 24.28
C MET A 60 -2.17 -3.61 24.86
N VAL A 61 -1.40 -2.82 24.09
CA VAL A 61 -0.98 -1.47 24.47
C VAL A 61 -2.20 -0.56 24.64
N LEU A 62 -3.12 -0.61 23.69
CA LEU A 62 -4.37 0.15 23.75
C LEU A 62 -5.24 -0.25 24.93
N ALA A 63 -5.37 -1.55 25.23
CA ALA A 63 -6.10 -2.05 26.39
C ALA A 63 -5.57 -1.47 27.70
N ARG A 64 -4.25 -1.45 27.89
CA ARG A 64 -3.59 -0.83 29.05
C ARG A 64 -3.79 0.68 29.10
N ARG A 65 -3.55 1.39 27.98
CA ARG A 65 -3.68 2.85 27.87
C ARG A 65 -5.11 3.33 28.16
N TYR A 66 -6.11 2.65 27.62
CA TYR A 66 -7.52 3.01 27.77
C TYR A 66 -8.20 2.33 28.96
N ARG A 67 -7.48 1.49 29.72
CA ARG A 67 -8.02 0.70 30.87
C ARG A 67 -9.28 -0.08 30.46
N ARG A 68 -9.18 -0.84 29.37
CA ARG A 68 -10.24 -1.68 28.82
C ARG A 68 -9.74 -3.11 28.62
N SER A 69 -10.65 -4.07 28.53
CA SER A 69 -10.30 -5.44 28.14
C SER A 69 -9.85 -5.49 26.66
N LEU A 70 -9.06 -6.51 26.29
CA LEU A 70 -8.66 -6.75 24.90
C LEU A 70 -9.89 -6.89 23.98
N TYR A 71 -10.92 -7.60 24.46
CA TYR A 71 -12.18 -7.75 23.74
C TYR A 71 -12.87 -6.39 23.49
N ALA A 72 -12.98 -5.55 24.52
CA ALA A 72 -13.59 -4.24 24.38
C ALA A 72 -12.84 -3.34 23.38
N ILE A 73 -11.50 -3.39 23.35
CA ILE A 73 -10.71 -2.66 22.33
C ILE A 73 -10.98 -3.19 20.92
N ARG A 74 -11.02 -4.52 20.73
CA ARG A 74 -11.35 -5.11 19.41
C ARG A 74 -12.75 -4.70 18.95
N CYS A 75 -13.75 -4.74 19.83
CA CYS A 75 -15.10 -4.28 19.49
C CYS A 75 -15.13 -2.79 19.12
N LEU A 76 -14.37 -1.94 19.84
CA LEU A 76 -14.28 -0.51 19.51
C LEU A 76 -13.59 -0.25 18.19
N LEU A 77 -12.52 -0.99 17.88
CA LEU A 77 -11.83 -0.90 16.58
C LEU A 77 -12.76 -1.38 15.45
N GLY A 78 -13.46 -2.49 15.62
CA GLY A 78 -14.41 -2.99 14.63
C GLY A 78 -15.67 -2.11 14.45
N ALA A 79 -16.01 -1.29 15.46
CA ALA A 79 -17.11 -0.33 15.37
C ALA A 79 -16.72 0.99 14.69
N TYR A 80 -15.44 1.21 14.37
CA TYR A 80 -15.01 2.40 13.66
C TYR A 80 -15.42 2.32 12.19
N GLN A 81 -16.15 3.33 11.75
CA GLN A 81 -16.48 3.50 10.33
C GLN A 81 -15.58 4.62 9.78
N PRO A 82 -14.64 4.32 8.88
CA PRO A 82 -13.85 5.34 8.23
C PRO A 82 -14.75 6.27 7.42
N PRO A 83 -14.33 7.52 7.20
CA PRO A 83 -15.03 8.42 6.29
C PRO A 83 -15.17 7.75 4.91
N GLN A 84 -16.34 7.89 4.30
CA GLN A 84 -16.52 7.43 2.93
C GLN A 84 -15.59 8.20 1.98
N LEU A 85 -14.96 7.48 1.07
CA LEU A 85 -14.15 8.10 0.02
C LEU A 85 -15.06 8.96 -0.88
N ARG A 86 -14.62 10.18 -1.13
CA ARG A 86 -15.26 11.07 -2.11
C ARG A 86 -14.53 10.93 -3.43
N HIS A 87 -15.21 10.40 -4.42
CA HIS A 87 -14.66 10.26 -5.76
C HIS A 87 -14.88 11.57 -6.52
N MET A 88 -13.84 12.08 -7.14
CA MET A 88 -13.85 13.24 -8.01
C MET A 88 -13.25 12.83 -9.35
N ALA A 89 -14.01 13.07 -10.43
CA ALA A 89 -13.56 12.74 -11.78
C ALA A 89 -12.26 13.47 -12.10
N ARG A 90 -11.21 12.73 -12.41
CA ARG A 90 -9.91 13.27 -12.79
C ARG A 90 -9.01 12.22 -13.43
N ALA A 91 -8.00 12.68 -14.13
CA ALA A 91 -6.91 11.82 -14.61
C ALA A 91 -6.00 11.40 -13.45
N VAL A 92 -5.59 10.13 -13.43
CA VAL A 92 -4.78 9.55 -12.36
C VAL A 92 -3.72 8.60 -12.90
N THR A 93 -2.58 8.57 -12.26
CA THR A 93 -1.64 7.44 -12.34
C THR A 93 -1.91 6.52 -11.15
N VAL A 94 -2.12 5.24 -11.39
CA VAL A 94 -2.47 4.31 -10.30
C VAL A 94 -1.31 3.38 -9.96
N ILE A 95 -1.07 3.18 -8.67
CA ILE A 95 -0.23 2.09 -8.16
C ILE A 95 -1.19 1.01 -7.68
N MET A 96 -1.08 -0.20 -8.23
CA MET A 96 -1.90 -1.34 -7.81
C MET A 96 -1.03 -2.45 -7.25
N ASP A 97 -1.37 -2.90 -6.05
CA ASP A 97 -0.66 -3.97 -5.34
C ASP A 97 -1.60 -4.73 -4.40
N VAL A 98 -1.28 -5.99 -4.13
CA VAL A 98 -2.03 -6.82 -3.19
C VAL A 98 -1.21 -7.09 -1.93
N THR A 99 -1.77 -6.76 -0.79
CA THR A 99 -1.20 -7.11 0.51
C THR A 99 -1.96 -8.30 1.10
N TYR A 100 -1.24 -9.38 1.42
CA TYR A 100 -1.81 -10.62 1.94
C TYR A 100 -1.84 -10.70 3.46
N PHE A 101 -2.93 -11.27 3.98
CA PHE A 101 -3.18 -11.57 5.39
C PHE A 101 -3.54 -13.05 5.56
N GLY A 102 -2.56 -13.92 5.35
CA GLY A 102 -2.77 -15.37 5.33
C GLY A 102 -3.41 -15.85 4.03
N ALA A 103 -4.63 -16.38 4.08
CA ALA A 103 -5.32 -16.95 2.92
C ALA A 103 -6.11 -15.93 2.08
N TRP A 104 -6.11 -14.67 2.45
CA TRP A 104 -6.79 -13.60 1.73
C TRP A 104 -5.90 -12.35 1.65
N GLY A 105 -6.24 -11.43 0.78
CA GLY A 105 -5.49 -10.19 0.59
C GLY A 105 -6.41 -9.01 0.29
N ILE A 106 -5.81 -7.84 0.19
CA ILE A 106 -6.49 -6.62 -0.24
C ILE A 106 -5.72 -6.08 -1.44
N LEU A 107 -6.39 -6.00 -2.59
CA LEU A 107 -5.93 -5.21 -3.74
C LEU A 107 -6.25 -3.75 -3.46
N VAL A 108 -5.25 -2.90 -3.55
CA VAL A 108 -5.39 -1.46 -3.35
C VAL A 108 -4.95 -0.73 -4.61
N ALA A 109 -5.74 0.23 -5.06
CA ALA A 109 -5.39 1.19 -6.10
C ALA A 109 -5.11 2.55 -5.45
N LEU A 110 -3.89 3.05 -5.59
CA LEU A 110 -3.41 4.29 -5.01
C LEU A 110 -3.11 5.32 -6.10
N ASP A 111 -3.40 6.60 -5.82
CA ASP A 111 -2.87 7.71 -6.60
C ASP A 111 -1.69 8.35 -5.86
N PRO A 112 -0.44 8.19 -6.36
CA PRO A 112 0.74 8.77 -5.74
C PRO A 112 0.78 10.30 -5.82
N ASN A 113 0.01 10.89 -6.73
CA ASN A 113 -0.02 12.33 -7.01
C ASN A 113 -1.20 13.03 -6.33
N ALA A 114 -2.02 12.30 -5.57
CA ALA A 114 -3.17 12.87 -4.88
C ALA A 114 -2.78 14.05 -3.98
N GLN A 115 -3.60 15.11 -4.02
CA GLN A 115 -3.43 16.32 -3.23
C GLN A 115 -4.43 16.33 -2.06
N PRO A 116 -4.08 15.81 -0.86
CA PRO A 116 -5.01 15.71 0.26
C PRO A 116 -5.56 17.08 0.70
N LYS A 117 -4.79 18.17 0.51
CA LYS A 117 -5.23 19.54 0.78
C LYS A 117 -6.38 19.98 -0.15
N GLN A 118 -6.49 19.37 -1.34
CA GLN A 118 -7.58 19.59 -2.31
C GLN A 118 -8.71 18.55 -2.14
N GLN A 119 -8.73 17.84 -1.03
CA GLN A 119 -9.69 16.77 -0.72
C GLN A 119 -9.60 15.56 -1.67
N GLU A 120 -8.49 15.37 -2.35
CA GLU A 120 -8.24 14.19 -3.17
C GLU A 120 -7.85 12.98 -2.31
N ASN A 121 -8.37 11.82 -2.67
CA ASN A 121 -8.06 10.59 -1.97
C ASN A 121 -6.78 9.97 -2.53
N THR A 122 -5.85 9.61 -1.66
CA THR A 122 -4.68 8.78 -2.03
C THR A 122 -5.11 7.34 -2.34
N VAL A 123 -5.99 6.74 -1.53
CA VAL A 123 -6.63 5.47 -1.84
C VAL A 123 -7.83 5.73 -2.71
N LEU A 124 -7.82 5.24 -3.94
CA LEU A 124 -8.92 5.42 -4.90
C LEU A 124 -9.93 4.27 -4.81
N TYR A 125 -9.42 3.04 -4.68
CA TYR A 125 -10.22 1.84 -4.61
C TYR A 125 -9.50 0.74 -3.85
N TRP A 126 -10.25 -0.15 -3.24
CA TRP A 126 -9.74 -1.37 -2.66
C TRP A 126 -10.78 -2.48 -2.72
N VAL A 127 -10.32 -3.72 -2.81
CA VAL A 127 -11.18 -4.90 -2.84
C VAL A 127 -10.49 -6.08 -2.16
N GLU A 128 -11.26 -6.93 -1.51
CA GLU A 128 -10.78 -8.17 -0.91
C GLU A 128 -10.52 -9.20 -2.01
N VAL A 129 -9.36 -9.86 -1.93
CA VAL A 129 -8.93 -10.94 -2.83
C VAL A 129 -8.89 -12.23 -2.03
N GLN A 130 -9.66 -13.21 -2.43
CA GLN A 130 -9.67 -14.54 -1.82
C GLN A 130 -8.63 -15.45 -2.48
N GLY A 131 -7.76 -16.04 -1.67
CA GLY A 131 -6.68 -16.91 -2.16
C GLY A 131 -5.59 -16.14 -2.89
N THR A 132 -5.29 -16.53 -4.13
CA THR A 132 -4.25 -15.89 -4.95
C THR A 132 -4.88 -14.87 -5.90
N GLU A 133 -4.28 -13.69 -5.99
CA GLU A 133 -4.69 -12.64 -6.93
C GLU A 133 -4.67 -13.10 -8.38
N ARG A 134 -5.66 -12.69 -9.16
CA ARG A 134 -5.84 -13.01 -10.57
C ARG A 134 -5.85 -11.73 -11.40
N THR A 135 -5.58 -11.85 -12.70
CA THR A 135 -5.69 -10.73 -13.64
C THR A 135 -7.07 -10.08 -13.58
N LEU A 136 -8.13 -10.87 -13.42
CA LEU A 136 -9.50 -10.39 -13.30
C LEU A 136 -9.71 -9.43 -12.12
N ASP A 137 -9.01 -9.63 -11.00
CA ASP A 137 -9.16 -8.77 -9.83
C ASP A 137 -8.66 -7.35 -10.13
N TYR A 138 -7.61 -7.22 -10.94
CA TYR A 138 -7.08 -5.93 -11.43
C TYR A 138 -7.95 -5.32 -12.52
N GLU A 139 -8.54 -6.14 -13.40
CA GLU A 139 -9.47 -5.69 -14.44
C GLU A 139 -10.70 -5.07 -13.80
N VAL A 140 -11.34 -5.76 -12.86
CA VAL A 140 -12.49 -5.26 -12.09
C VAL A 140 -12.13 -3.97 -11.34
N ALA A 141 -10.93 -3.89 -10.74
CA ALA A 141 -10.47 -2.68 -10.08
C ALA A 141 -10.34 -1.50 -11.05
N THR A 142 -9.77 -1.75 -12.24
CA THR A 142 -9.61 -0.71 -13.28
C THR A 142 -10.98 -0.23 -13.81
N ASP A 143 -11.89 -1.16 -14.12
CA ASP A 143 -13.24 -0.84 -14.60
C ASP A 143 -14.05 -0.06 -13.54
N THR A 144 -13.86 -0.44 -12.27
CA THR A 144 -14.49 0.29 -11.16
C THR A 144 -13.95 1.72 -11.04
N LEU A 145 -12.64 1.93 -11.18
CA LEU A 145 -12.06 3.28 -11.19
C LEU A 145 -12.62 4.13 -12.30
N GLU A 146 -12.77 3.59 -13.52
CA GLU A 146 -13.38 4.29 -14.66
C GLU A 146 -14.84 4.63 -14.37
N SER A 147 -15.62 3.71 -13.81
CA SER A 147 -17.01 3.93 -13.41
C SER A 147 -17.19 5.01 -12.35
N LEU A 148 -16.18 5.19 -11.48
CA LEU A 148 -16.12 6.23 -10.46
C LEU A 148 -15.67 7.60 -11.02
N GLY A 149 -15.39 7.67 -12.33
CA GLY A 149 -15.00 8.90 -13.03
C GLY A 149 -13.50 9.16 -13.09
N TYR A 150 -12.67 8.21 -12.71
CA TYR A 150 -11.23 8.34 -12.89
C TYR A 150 -10.81 7.95 -14.30
N HIS A 151 -9.93 8.74 -14.90
CA HIS A 151 -9.28 8.39 -16.15
C HIS A 151 -7.86 7.89 -15.85
N VAL A 152 -7.64 6.57 -15.95
CA VAL A 152 -6.34 5.95 -15.67
C VAL A 152 -5.37 6.21 -16.81
N GLN A 153 -4.42 7.12 -16.63
CA GLN A 153 -3.43 7.50 -17.64
C GLN A 153 -2.22 6.56 -17.67
N ALA A 154 -1.86 5.97 -16.54
CA ALA A 154 -0.77 5.00 -16.41
C ALA A 154 -0.96 4.14 -15.16
N ALA A 155 -0.37 2.96 -15.16
CA ALA A 155 -0.41 2.03 -14.03
C ALA A 155 0.98 1.55 -13.62
N VAL A 156 1.23 1.51 -12.32
CA VAL A 156 2.43 0.89 -11.71
C VAL A 156 2.00 -0.42 -11.05
N ILE A 157 2.63 -1.54 -11.44
CA ILE A 157 2.31 -2.89 -10.95
C ILE A 157 3.58 -3.69 -10.59
N ASP A 158 3.42 -4.84 -9.97
CA ASP A 158 4.50 -5.71 -9.48
C ASP A 158 5.25 -6.53 -10.57
N GLY A 159 4.92 -6.35 -11.84
CA GLY A 159 5.57 -7.07 -12.96
C GLY A 159 4.84 -8.34 -13.40
N ARG A 160 3.58 -8.55 -13.01
CA ARG A 160 2.76 -9.66 -13.47
C ARG A 160 2.39 -9.52 -14.94
N ARG A 161 2.85 -10.47 -15.76
CA ARG A 161 2.64 -10.44 -17.21
C ARG A 161 1.16 -10.36 -17.60
N GLY A 162 0.28 -11.14 -16.96
CA GLY A 162 -1.16 -11.15 -17.29
C GLY A 162 -1.81 -9.80 -17.01
N VAL A 163 -1.50 -9.17 -15.86
CA VAL A 163 -2.01 -7.84 -15.49
C VAL A 163 -1.51 -6.79 -16.47
N ARG A 164 -0.20 -6.83 -16.79
CA ARG A 164 0.37 -5.94 -17.79
C ARG A 164 -0.36 -6.03 -19.12
N GLN A 165 -0.50 -7.24 -19.67
CA GLN A 165 -1.16 -7.46 -20.95
C GLN A 165 -2.61 -6.96 -20.96
N MET A 166 -3.34 -7.14 -19.87
CA MET A 166 -4.70 -6.64 -19.70
C MET A 166 -4.73 -5.10 -19.75
N LEU A 167 -3.82 -4.42 -19.03
CA LEU A 167 -3.72 -2.97 -19.03
C LEU A 167 -3.31 -2.41 -20.40
N GLU A 168 -2.34 -3.05 -21.07
CA GLU A 168 -1.91 -2.70 -22.43
C GLU A 168 -3.08 -2.82 -23.44
N HIS A 169 -3.92 -3.86 -23.33
CA HIS A 169 -5.13 -3.98 -24.17
C HIS A 169 -6.15 -2.87 -23.92
N LYS A 170 -6.19 -2.30 -22.72
CA LYS A 170 -6.99 -1.12 -22.39
C LYS A 170 -6.32 0.21 -22.83
N GLY A 171 -5.14 0.16 -23.44
CA GLY A 171 -4.38 1.35 -23.83
C GLY A 171 -3.72 2.08 -22.65
N ILE A 172 -3.58 1.43 -21.50
CA ILE A 172 -2.99 2.02 -20.30
C ILE A 172 -1.49 1.67 -20.27
N PRO A 173 -0.59 2.65 -20.35
CA PRO A 173 0.85 2.44 -20.19
C PRO A 173 1.17 1.84 -18.82
N VAL A 174 2.14 0.90 -18.79
CA VAL A 174 2.47 0.14 -17.59
C VAL A 174 3.91 0.34 -17.21
N GLN A 175 4.16 0.74 -15.97
CA GLN A 175 5.48 0.70 -15.34
C GLN A 175 5.54 -0.41 -14.30
N TYR A 176 6.64 -1.17 -14.29
CA TYR A 176 6.91 -2.10 -13.21
C TYR A 176 7.46 -1.38 -11.97
N CYS A 177 6.93 -1.76 -10.82
CA CYS A 177 7.31 -1.18 -9.54
C CYS A 177 8.79 -1.43 -9.25
N HIS A 178 9.58 -0.36 -9.12
CA HIS A 178 11.00 -0.44 -8.80
C HIS A 178 11.25 -1.16 -7.47
N PHE A 179 10.39 -0.97 -6.48
CA PHE A 179 10.50 -1.67 -5.19
C PHE A 179 10.45 -3.20 -5.36
N HIS A 180 9.47 -3.73 -6.10
CA HIS A 180 9.34 -5.16 -6.36
C HIS A 180 10.49 -5.70 -7.23
N GLN A 181 10.95 -4.91 -8.20
CA GLN A 181 12.14 -5.28 -8.99
C GLN A 181 13.38 -5.39 -8.09
N LEU A 182 13.64 -4.41 -7.21
CA LEU A 182 14.74 -4.44 -6.26
C LEU A 182 14.61 -5.56 -5.23
N GLN A 183 13.40 -5.90 -4.83
CA GLN A 183 13.13 -7.05 -3.95
C GLN A 183 13.52 -8.36 -4.65
N THR A 184 13.14 -8.55 -5.91
CA THR A 184 13.53 -9.69 -6.74
C THR A 184 15.05 -9.81 -6.85
N ILE A 185 15.74 -8.71 -7.14
CA ILE A 185 17.21 -8.68 -7.18
C ILE A 185 17.81 -9.04 -5.82
N THR A 186 17.24 -8.53 -4.74
CA THR A 186 17.70 -8.83 -3.38
C THR A 186 17.48 -10.30 -2.99
N GLN A 187 16.40 -10.93 -3.43
CA GLN A 187 16.16 -12.37 -3.24
C GLN A 187 17.19 -13.21 -3.99
N CYS A 188 17.60 -12.77 -5.19
CA CYS A 188 18.62 -13.46 -5.98
C CYS A 188 20.04 -13.26 -5.45
N LEU A 189 20.43 -12.01 -5.16
CA LEU A 189 21.81 -11.64 -4.82
C LEU A 189 22.10 -11.50 -3.33
N THR A 190 21.09 -11.50 -2.48
CA THR A 190 21.12 -11.16 -1.05
C THR A 190 21.35 -9.65 -0.78
N LYS A 191 21.12 -9.21 0.46
CA LYS A 191 21.38 -7.80 0.86
C LYS A 191 22.87 -7.47 0.92
N ARG A 192 23.72 -8.45 1.20
CA ARG A 192 25.19 -8.30 1.36
C ARG A 192 25.90 -9.41 0.57
N PRO A 193 25.96 -9.30 -0.77
CA PRO A 193 26.61 -10.30 -1.61
C PRO A 193 28.11 -10.36 -1.33
N LYS A 194 28.66 -11.58 -1.38
CA LYS A 194 30.11 -11.81 -1.18
C LYS A 194 30.90 -11.68 -2.48
N LEU A 195 30.34 -12.25 -3.57
CA LEU A 195 30.99 -12.26 -4.89
C LEU A 195 31.04 -10.85 -5.49
N ILE A 196 32.16 -10.50 -6.14
CA ILE A 196 32.37 -9.19 -6.74
C ILE A 196 31.33 -8.92 -7.86
N GLN A 197 31.01 -9.93 -8.66
CA GLN A 197 30.01 -9.87 -9.73
C GLN A 197 28.64 -9.48 -9.17
N ASN A 198 28.24 -10.12 -8.05
CA ASN A 198 26.97 -9.86 -7.40
C ASN A 198 26.94 -8.48 -6.72
N LYS A 199 28.07 -8.02 -6.17
CA LYS A 199 28.19 -6.66 -5.62
C LYS A 199 27.98 -5.62 -6.72
N ALA A 200 28.70 -5.78 -7.84
CA ALA A 200 28.59 -4.86 -8.97
C ALA A 200 27.18 -4.82 -9.55
N LEU A 201 26.55 -5.98 -9.83
CA LEU A 201 25.18 -6.04 -10.35
C LEU A 201 24.16 -5.43 -9.36
N ARG A 202 24.34 -5.66 -8.06
CA ARG A 202 23.48 -5.06 -7.04
C ARG A 202 23.64 -3.54 -6.98
N THR A 203 24.87 -3.01 -7.11
CA THR A 203 25.11 -1.56 -7.16
C THR A 203 24.37 -0.94 -8.34
N ILE A 204 24.45 -1.55 -9.52
CA ILE A 204 23.69 -1.10 -10.70
C ILE A 204 22.19 -1.13 -10.41
N ALA A 205 21.67 -2.24 -9.89
CA ALA A 205 20.25 -2.34 -9.59
C ALA A 205 19.76 -1.24 -8.61
N LEU A 206 20.57 -0.84 -7.65
CA LEU A 206 20.22 0.22 -6.68
C LEU A 206 20.17 1.62 -7.29
N THR A 207 20.74 1.84 -8.48
CA THR A 207 20.61 3.14 -9.19
C THR A 207 19.26 3.29 -9.91
N LEU A 208 18.46 2.23 -10.02
CA LEU A 208 17.21 2.18 -10.81
C LEU A 208 16.26 3.36 -10.54
N THR A 209 16.20 3.86 -9.31
CA THR A 209 15.32 4.98 -8.93
C THR A 209 15.89 6.36 -9.18
N HIS A 210 17.16 6.46 -9.63
CA HIS A 210 17.90 7.73 -9.73
C HIS A 210 18.67 7.87 -11.04
N THR A 211 18.43 7.01 -12.02
CA THR A 211 19.15 6.96 -13.29
C THR A 211 18.20 7.06 -14.48
N THR A 212 18.74 7.34 -15.66
CA THR A 212 18.00 7.23 -16.92
C THR A 212 18.09 5.82 -17.49
N LYS A 213 17.19 5.49 -18.41
CA LYS A 213 17.18 4.19 -19.10
C LYS A 213 18.51 3.93 -19.81
N GLU A 214 19.03 4.94 -20.52
CA GLU A 214 20.27 4.85 -21.30
C GLU A 214 21.47 4.56 -20.40
N ALA A 215 21.63 5.30 -19.31
CA ALA A 215 22.70 5.09 -18.35
C ALA A 215 22.61 3.73 -17.65
N PHE A 216 21.38 3.29 -17.35
CA PHE A 216 21.16 1.98 -16.74
C PHE A 216 21.48 0.83 -17.69
N VAL A 217 21.08 0.95 -18.98
CA VAL A 217 21.41 -0.02 -20.03
C VAL A 217 22.92 -0.12 -20.19
N LEU A 218 23.61 1.02 -20.33
CA LEU A 218 25.07 1.06 -20.47
C LEU A 218 25.77 0.34 -19.31
N ALA A 219 25.37 0.63 -18.07
CA ALA A 219 25.94 -0.03 -16.90
C ALA A 219 25.68 -1.55 -16.88
N LEU A 220 24.51 -2.01 -17.37
CA LEU A 220 24.22 -3.43 -17.50
C LEU A 220 25.02 -4.09 -18.62
N ASP A 221 25.31 -3.36 -19.73
CA ASP A 221 26.12 -3.85 -20.84
C ASP A 221 27.58 -4.00 -20.39
N ASP A 222 28.17 -2.98 -19.77
CA ASP A 222 29.53 -3.02 -19.19
C ASP A 222 29.69 -4.18 -18.19
N TRP A 223 28.68 -4.39 -17.36
CA TRP A 223 28.68 -5.51 -16.44
C TRP A 223 28.65 -6.85 -17.17
N HIS A 224 27.85 -6.97 -18.22
CA HIS A 224 27.75 -8.20 -19.01
C HIS A 224 29.01 -8.47 -19.83
N ASP A 225 29.62 -7.45 -20.40
CA ASP A 225 30.88 -7.57 -21.12
C ASP A 225 31.99 -8.10 -20.21
N THR A 226 31.98 -7.66 -18.93
CA THR A 226 32.95 -8.11 -17.94
C THR A 226 32.68 -9.52 -17.42
N TYR A 227 31.42 -9.88 -17.20
CA TYR A 227 31.04 -11.10 -16.46
C TYR A 227 30.13 -12.07 -17.25
N GLY A 228 29.85 -11.80 -18.51
CA GLY A 228 28.91 -12.61 -19.31
C GLY A 228 29.38 -14.05 -19.51
N GLU A 229 30.69 -14.27 -19.72
CA GLU A 229 31.24 -15.63 -19.84
C GLU A 229 31.12 -16.39 -18.52
N TRP A 230 31.39 -15.74 -17.38
CA TRP A 230 31.21 -16.30 -16.06
C TRP A 230 29.74 -16.73 -15.82
N LEU A 231 28.75 -16.03 -16.34
CA LEU A 231 27.34 -16.45 -16.25
C LEU A 231 27.02 -17.73 -17.05
N LYS A 232 27.85 -18.12 -18.01
CA LYS A 232 27.64 -19.32 -18.83
C LYS A 232 28.20 -20.59 -18.18
N GLU A 233 29.00 -20.47 -17.13
CA GLU A 233 29.55 -21.61 -16.40
C GLU A 233 28.47 -22.59 -15.95
N ARG A 234 28.74 -23.87 -16.16
CA ARG A 234 27.82 -24.95 -15.84
C ARG A 234 28.52 -26.01 -14.99
N TYR A 235 27.73 -26.73 -14.21
CA TYR A 235 28.18 -27.90 -13.49
C TYR A 235 27.15 -29.02 -13.65
N CYS A 236 27.63 -30.26 -13.53
CA CYS A 236 26.76 -31.42 -13.45
C CYS A 236 26.39 -31.66 -11.97
N ASP A 237 25.11 -31.63 -11.68
CA ASP A 237 24.60 -31.95 -10.34
C ASP A 237 24.84 -33.43 -10.05
N PRO A 238 25.70 -33.79 -9.09
CA PRO A 238 26.08 -35.19 -8.83
C PRO A 238 24.90 -36.05 -8.36
N THR A 239 23.87 -35.43 -7.79
CA THR A 239 22.69 -36.14 -7.28
C THR A 239 21.69 -36.51 -8.39
N THR A 240 21.50 -35.57 -9.34
CA THR A 240 20.46 -35.68 -10.37
C THR A 240 21.01 -35.96 -11.76
N GLY A 241 22.33 -35.88 -11.97
CA GLY A 241 23.00 -35.95 -13.27
C GLY A 241 22.67 -34.84 -14.23
N ARG A 242 21.94 -33.81 -13.81
CA ARG A 242 21.50 -32.71 -14.68
C ARG A 242 22.52 -31.59 -14.71
N THR A 243 22.81 -31.11 -15.92
CA THR A 243 23.62 -29.90 -16.11
C THR A 243 22.83 -28.64 -15.72
N ARG A 244 23.40 -27.83 -14.82
CA ARG A 244 22.81 -26.58 -14.33
C ARG A 244 23.79 -25.42 -14.49
N TYR A 245 23.28 -24.19 -14.53
CA TYR A 245 24.14 -23.01 -14.43
C TYR A 245 24.69 -22.87 -13.01
N GLN A 246 26.01 -22.69 -12.90
CA GLN A 246 26.69 -22.52 -11.61
C GLN A 246 26.23 -21.25 -10.89
N HIS A 247 25.96 -20.20 -11.66
CA HIS A 247 25.59 -18.86 -11.18
C HIS A 247 24.09 -18.54 -11.47
N ASP A 248 23.21 -19.51 -11.37
CA ASP A 248 21.81 -19.41 -11.74
C ASP A 248 21.10 -18.22 -11.06
N ARG A 249 21.36 -17.96 -9.78
CA ARG A 249 20.75 -16.84 -9.06
C ARG A 249 21.17 -15.48 -9.65
N THR A 250 22.46 -15.29 -9.92
CA THR A 250 22.98 -14.05 -10.55
C THR A 250 22.45 -13.91 -11.96
N ARG A 251 22.42 -15.01 -12.71
CA ARG A 251 21.83 -15.07 -14.04
C ARG A 251 20.36 -14.64 -14.04
N ARG A 252 19.56 -15.13 -13.11
CA ARG A 252 18.16 -14.71 -12.95
C ARG A 252 18.02 -13.24 -12.63
N ALA A 253 18.86 -12.72 -11.74
CA ALA A 253 18.87 -11.29 -11.41
C ALA A 253 19.16 -10.44 -12.65
N TYR A 254 20.24 -10.71 -13.37
CA TYR A 254 20.63 -9.98 -14.57
C TYR A 254 19.54 -10.00 -15.64
N PHE A 255 19.04 -11.20 -16.00
CA PHE A 255 18.01 -11.33 -17.03
C PHE A 255 16.64 -10.79 -16.60
N SER A 256 16.36 -10.71 -15.31
CA SER A 256 15.16 -10.02 -14.81
C SER A 256 15.22 -8.51 -15.10
N LEU A 257 16.38 -7.87 -14.86
CA LEU A 257 16.59 -6.45 -15.20
C LEU A 257 16.50 -6.23 -16.71
N ARG A 258 17.19 -7.04 -17.50
CA ARG A 258 17.21 -6.88 -18.97
C ARG A 258 15.83 -7.06 -19.62
N ARG A 259 15.06 -8.05 -19.22
CA ARG A 259 13.73 -8.29 -19.79
C ARG A 259 12.70 -7.22 -19.42
N ASN A 260 12.89 -6.58 -18.29
CA ASN A 260 11.92 -5.63 -17.76
C ASN A 260 12.28 -4.18 -18.11
N LEU A 261 13.38 -3.93 -18.84
CA LEU A 261 13.89 -2.58 -19.11
C LEU A 261 12.82 -1.62 -19.63
N ASP A 262 12.02 -2.04 -20.61
CA ASP A 262 11.02 -1.18 -21.23
C ASP A 262 9.89 -0.80 -20.24
N TYR A 263 9.68 -1.63 -19.23
CA TYR A 263 8.67 -1.41 -18.19
C TYR A 263 9.23 -0.78 -16.91
N LEU A 264 10.54 -0.67 -16.79
CA LEU A 264 11.17 -0.01 -15.65
C LEU A 264 11.38 1.49 -15.87
N PHE A 265 11.25 1.94 -17.11
CA PHE A 265 11.47 3.34 -17.53
C PHE A 265 10.37 3.79 -18.49
N THR A 266 9.11 3.59 -18.11
CA THR A 266 7.92 4.00 -18.90
C THR A 266 7.62 5.48 -18.76
#